data_b99e095c67b2fa83232ddaf335157878
#
_entry.id   b99e095c67b2fa83232ddaf335157878
#
_cell.length_a   1.000
_cell.length_b   1.000
_cell.length_c   1.000
_cell.angle_alpha   90.00
_cell.angle_beta   90.00
_cell.angle_gamma   90.00
#
_symmetry.space_group_name_H-M   'P 1'
#
loop_
_entity.id
_entity.type
_entity.pdbx_description
1 polymer ?
#
loop_
_entity_poly.entity_id
_entity_poly.type
_entity_poly.pdbx_seq_one_letter_code
_entity_poly.pdbx_strand_id
1 'polypeptide(L)'
;MMSEAARRYSLPLDIPFPMPELPELEVVCEVLQRRVIGRTIAAVEVAPAGGSIVVRDLTHGSFVPLLTGATFASVARRGKFLLFSLDTAASTEPLYLVINPKLTGRLQLAAPGDKRHAKTHVVFILSSGDHLRYVDQKRMGQVYLTRALDRVPDYAGMGPEALAISLDEFRERLRPFRGEIKGILTRGEFVAGIGNAYADEILWAARLHPYRKRTQLTPEEIVRLYEAMRATLLEAIEKVRTEMGEAIHLKPREFMAVHMKTGEPCPRCGTPISLVGANQRITNFCRTCQPGGLIKGM
;
A
#
# COMPACT_ATOMS: atom_id res chain seq x y z
N MET A 1 -33.96 -4.43 -5.77
CA MET A 1 -33.77 -3.17 -5.03
C MET A 1 -32.31 -3.16 -4.55
N MET A 2 -31.44 -2.40 -5.23
CA MET A 2 -30.05 -2.21 -4.79
C MET A 2 -30.07 -1.30 -3.56
N SER A 3 -29.33 -1.69 -2.51
CA SER A 3 -29.25 -0.95 -1.27
C SER A 3 -28.69 0.47 -1.51
N GLU A 4 -29.16 1.42 -0.73
CA GLU A 4 -28.81 2.86 -0.78
C GLU A 4 -27.32 3.14 -0.59
N ALA A 5 -26.58 2.18 -0.01
CA ALA A 5 -25.13 2.22 0.16
C ALA A 5 -24.35 2.16 -1.17
N ALA A 6 -24.89 1.53 -2.22
CA ALA A 6 -24.21 1.41 -3.52
C ALA A 6 -24.23 2.70 -4.36
N ARG A 7 -25.07 3.68 -4.02
CA ARG A 7 -25.21 4.94 -4.79
C ARG A 7 -24.29 6.08 -4.34
N ARG A 8 -23.56 5.95 -3.24
CA ARG A 8 -22.77 7.08 -2.65
C ARG A 8 -21.31 7.17 -3.07
N TYR A 9 -20.81 6.30 -3.92
CA TYR A 9 -19.37 6.24 -4.22
C TYR A 9 -18.97 6.56 -5.65
N SER A 10 -19.64 7.54 -6.28
CA SER A 10 -19.03 8.27 -7.39
C SER A 10 -18.17 9.40 -6.82
N LEU A 11 -16.97 9.06 -6.32
CA LEU A 11 -16.02 10.06 -5.84
C LEU A 11 -15.50 10.92 -6.99
N PRO A 12 -15.33 12.25 -6.79
CA PRO A 12 -14.62 13.11 -7.73
C PRO A 12 -13.19 12.58 -7.92
N LEU A 13 -12.76 12.46 -9.17
CA LEU A 13 -11.48 11.87 -9.57
C LEU A 13 -10.25 12.75 -9.27
N ASP A 14 -10.42 13.92 -8.64
CA ASP A 14 -9.40 14.95 -8.48
C ASP A 14 -8.77 15.05 -7.09
N ILE A 15 -9.12 14.17 -6.16
CA ILE A 15 -8.41 14.11 -4.87
C ILE A 15 -7.04 13.49 -5.11
N PRO A 16 -5.92 14.08 -4.64
CA PRO A 16 -4.60 13.46 -4.74
C PRO A 16 -4.63 12.12 -3.99
N PHE A 17 -4.71 11.02 -4.75
CA PHE A 17 -4.83 9.68 -4.21
C PHE A 17 -3.53 9.28 -3.51
N PRO A 18 -3.51 9.11 -2.19
CA PRO A 18 -2.35 8.57 -1.50
C PRO A 18 -2.08 7.12 -1.93
N MET A 19 -0.81 6.75 -1.99
CA MET A 19 -0.36 5.38 -2.26
C MET A 19 -0.96 4.42 -1.22
N PRO A 20 -1.54 3.27 -1.62
CA PRO A 20 -1.88 2.25 -0.63
C PRO A 20 -0.60 1.78 0.06
N GLU A 21 -0.67 1.71 1.38
CA GLU A 21 0.44 1.26 2.22
C GLU A 21 0.05 -0.05 2.92
N LEU A 22 0.81 -0.49 3.90
CA LEU A 22 0.60 -1.75 4.58
C LEU A 22 -0.86 -1.97 5.05
N PRO A 23 -1.51 -1.03 5.78
CA PRO A 23 -2.85 -1.31 6.31
C PRO A 23 -3.91 -1.52 5.23
N GLU A 24 -3.92 -0.68 4.18
CA GLU A 24 -4.88 -0.86 3.09
C GLU A 24 -4.64 -2.17 2.34
N LEU A 25 -3.37 -2.52 2.06
CA LEU A 25 -3.03 -3.73 1.31
C LEU A 25 -3.23 -5.02 2.13
N GLU A 26 -3.13 -4.95 3.45
CA GLU A 26 -3.48 -6.06 4.33
C GLU A 26 -4.96 -6.42 4.18
N VAL A 27 -5.84 -5.43 4.31
CA VAL A 27 -7.28 -5.63 4.16
C VAL A 27 -7.65 -6.06 2.73
N VAL A 28 -7.02 -5.47 1.71
CA VAL A 28 -7.18 -5.94 0.33
C VAL A 28 -6.80 -7.40 0.20
N CYS A 29 -5.69 -7.83 0.78
CA CYS A 29 -5.24 -9.22 0.77
C CYS A 29 -6.26 -10.16 1.43
N GLU A 30 -6.80 -9.80 2.61
CA GLU A 30 -7.83 -10.56 3.31
C GLU A 30 -9.11 -10.75 2.48
N VAL A 31 -9.57 -9.71 1.80
CA VAL A 31 -10.75 -9.79 0.93
C VAL A 31 -10.46 -10.69 -0.29
N LEU A 32 -9.30 -10.54 -0.90
CA LEU A 32 -8.90 -11.35 -2.05
C LEU A 32 -8.76 -12.84 -1.67
N GLN A 33 -8.27 -13.15 -0.47
CA GLN A 33 -8.21 -14.53 0.03
C GLN A 33 -9.59 -15.18 0.05
N ARG A 34 -10.63 -14.45 0.45
CA ARG A 34 -12.01 -14.97 0.50
C ARG A 34 -12.69 -15.03 -0.86
N ARG A 35 -12.37 -14.09 -1.76
CA ARG A 35 -13.15 -13.87 -2.99
C ARG A 35 -12.51 -14.45 -4.25
N VAL A 36 -11.19 -14.60 -4.27
CA VAL A 36 -10.43 -14.89 -5.50
C VAL A 36 -9.72 -16.23 -5.45
N ILE A 37 -9.30 -16.70 -4.27
CA ILE A 37 -8.59 -17.98 -4.15
C ILE A 37 -9.49 -19.15 -4.59
N GLY A 38 -8.89 -20.10 -5.33
CA GLY A 38 -9.58 -21.24 -5.93
C GLY A 38 -10.35 -20.88 -7.21
N ARG A 39 -10.34 -19.60 -7.65
CA ARG A 39 -10.98 -19.20 -8.91
C ARG A 39 -10.00 -19.30 -10.06
N THR A 40 -10.44 -19.89 -11.15
CA THR A 40 -9.69 -19.95 -12.42
C THR A 40 -9.90 -18.68 -13.21
N ILE A 41 -8.87 -18.20 -13.87
CA ILE A 41 -8.90 -17.05 -14.77
C ILE A 41 -9.42 -17.55 -16.13
N ALA A 42 -10.68 -17.27 -16.43
CA ALA A 42 -11.29 -17.67 -17.71
C ALA A 42 -10.76 -16.87 -18.90
N ALA A 43 -10.48 -15.58 -18.68
CA ALA A 43 -9.88 -14.71 -19.69
C ALA A 43 -9.14 -13.54 -19.04
N VAL A 44 -8.22 -12.94 -19.77
CA VAL A 44 -7.51 -11.72 -19.38
C VAL A 44 -7.62 -10.69 -20.48
N GLU A 45 -8.03 -9.48 -20.11
CA GLU A 45 -8.05 -8.34 -21.01
C GLU A 45 -6.99 -7.32 -20.57
N VAL A 46 -6.18 -6.87 -21.51
CA VAL A 46 -5.16 -5.83 -21.29
C VAL A 46 -5.49 -4.65 -22.18
N ALA A 47 -5.71 -3.47 -21.57
CA ALA A 47 -6.07 -2.27 -22.32
C ALA A 47 -4.89 -1.80 -23.22
N PRO A 48 -5.10 -1.54 -24.52
CA PRO A 48 -4.02 -1.19 -25.44
C PRO A 48 -3.20 0.03 -25.01
N ALA A 49 -3.86 1.10 -24.59
CA ALA A 49 -3.21 2.38 -24.29
C ALA A 49 -2.51 2.46 -22.92
N GLY A 50 -2.78 1.51 -22.02
CA GLY A 50 -2.24 1.56 -20.64
C GLY A 50 -1.65 0.24 -20.17
N GLY A 51 -2.12 -0.86 -20.74
CA GLY A 51 -1.65 -2.19 -20.38
C GLY A 51 -0.16 -2.37 -20.59
N SER A 52 0.38 -1.95 -21.73
CA SER A 52 1.82 -2.00 -22.06
C SER A 52 2.69 -1.18 -21.09
N ILE A 53 2.11 -0.20 -20.39
CA ILE A 53 2.84 0.61 -19.40
C ILE A 53 2.84 -0.06 -18.03
N VAL A 54 1.72 -0.67 -17.62
CA VAL A 54 1.57 -1.25 -16.28
C VAL A 54 1.95 -2.74 -16.22
N VAL A 55 1.78 -3.48 -17.32
CA VAL A 55 2.11 -4.91 -17.38
C VAL A 55 3.60 -5.10 -17.63
N ARG A 56 4.20 -6.01 -16.88
CA ARG A 56 5.61 -6.43 -16.98
C ARG A 56 5.69 -7.95 -16.96
N ASP A 57 5.78 -8.54 -18.13
CA ASP A 57 6.01 -9.97 -18.25
C ASP A 57 7.52 -10.27 -18.15
N LEU A 58 7.90 -10.98 -17.09
CA LEU A 58 9.28 -11.40 -16.82
C LEU A 58 9.48 -12.89 -17.08
N THR A 59 8.49 -13.57 -17.68
CA THR A 59 8.54 -15.02 -17.92
C THR A 59 9.17 -15.40 -19.26
N HIS A 60 9.41 -14.42 -20.15
CA HIS A 60 9.74 -14.63 -21.57
C HIS A 60 8.63 -15.35 -22.38
N GLY A 61 7.43 -15.46 -21.79
CA GLY A 61 6.24 -16.02 -22.42
C GLY A 61 5.29 -14.92 -22.90
N SER A 62 4.02 -15.19 -22.80
CA SER A 62 2.97 -14.21 -23.10
C SER A 62 2.05 -14.05 -21.91
N PHE A 63 1.92 -12.84 -21.40
CA PHE A 63 1.15 -12.51 -20.20
C PHE A 63 -0.28 -13.09 -20.22
N VAL A 64 -1.02 -12.86 -21.30
CA VAL A 64 -2.41 -13.30 -21.40
C VAL A 64 -2.52 -14.84 -21.51
N PRO A 65 -1.81 -15.53 -22.44
CA PRO A 65 -1.87 -16.98 -22.53
C PRO A 65 -1.46 -17.72 -21.26
N LEU A 66 -0.43 -17.27 -20.55
CA LEU A 66 0.03 -17.93 -19.32
C LEU A 66 -0.97 -17.77 -18.16
N LEU A 67 -1.73 -16.69 -18.14
CA LEU A 67 -2.73 -16.42 -17.10
C LEU A 67 -4.09 -17.06 -17.41
N THR A 68 -4.44 -17.23 -18.69
CA THR A 68 -5.71 -17.84 -19.07
C THR A 68 -5.68 -19.33 -18.72
N GLY A 69 -6.64 -19.80 -17.94
CA GLY A 69 -6.70 -21.16 -17.41
C GLY A 69 -5.92 -21.35 -16.09
N ALA A 70 -5.13 -20.39 -15.64
CA ALA A 70 -4.46 -20.46 -14.35
C ALA A 70 -5.47 -20.24 -13.20
N THR A 71 -5.23 -20.88 -12.06
CA THR A 71 -6.05 -20.76 -10.83
C THR A 71 -5.28 -19.97 -9.78
N PHE A 72 -5.93 -19.05 -9.12
CA PHE A 72 -5.36 -18.35 -7.97
C PHE A 72 -5.23 -19.32 -6.78
N ALA A 73 -4.03 -19.79 -6.50
CA ALA A 73 -3.74 -20.74 -5.42
C ALA A 73 -3.63 -20.05 -4.07
N SER A 74 -2.97 -18.90 -4.03
CA SER A 74 -2.84 -18.09 -2.81
C SER A 74 -2.70 -16.62 -3.13
N VAL A 75 -2.94 -15.76 -2.13
CA VAL A 75 -2.56 -14.36 -2.16
C VAL A 75 -1.93 -13.97 -0.81
N ALA A 76 -0.86 -13.20 -0.86
CA ALA A 76 -0.15 -12.68 0.30
C ALA A 76 0.24 -11.21 0.05
N ARG A 77 0.45 -10.48 1.13
CA ARG A 77 1.08 -9.15 1.08
C ARG A 77 2.56 -9.25 1.48
N ARG A 78 3.41 -8.55 0.74
CA ARG A 78 4.81 -8.33 1.11
C ARG A 78 5.13 -6.85 0.95
N GLY A 79 5.36 -6.14 2.05
CA GLY A 79 5.54 -4.68 2.03
C GLY A 79 4.34 -3.98 1.41
N LYS A 80 4.55 -3.37 0.24
CA LYS A 80 3.49 -2.71 -0.55
C LYS A 80 3.18 -3.47 -1.84
N PHE A 81 3.45 -4.76 -1.87
CA PHE A 81 3.13 -5.66 -2.97
C PHE A 81 2.03 -6.64 -2.57
N LEU A 82 1.20 -6.99 -3.54
CA LEU A 82 0.31 -8.14 -3.48
C LEU A 82 0.92 -9.24 -4.35
N LEU A 83 1.11 -10.41 -3.76
CA LEU A 83 1.71 -11.59 -4.38
C LEU A 83 0.65 -12.66 -4.52
N PHE A 84 0.33 -13.05 -5.74
CA PHE A 84 -0.52 -14.21 -6.03
C PHE A 84 0.35 -15.36 -6.54
N SER A 85 0.17 -16.53 -5.94
CA SER A 85 0.66 -17.77 -6.53
C SER A 85 -0.42 -18.33 -7.45
N LEU A 86 0.00 -18.86 -8.59
CA LEU A 86 -0.90 -19.37 -9.62
C LEU A 86 -0.59 -20.84 -9.92
N ASP A 87 -1.62 -21.66 -9.90
CA ASP A 87 -1.54 -23.03 -10.39
C ASP A 87 -1.92 -23.07 -11.87
N THR A 88 -1.13 -23.78 -12.65
CA THR A 88 -1.37 -23.98 -14.09
C THR A 88 -1.40 -25.47 -14.42
N ALA A 89 -2.36 -25.90 -15.22
CA ALA A 89 -2.42 -27.30 -15.66
C ALA A 89 -1.25 -27.71 -16.58
N ALA A 90 -0.59 -26.74 -17.19
CA ALA A 90 0.46 -26.98 -18.20
C ALA A 90 1.86 -27.11 -17.59
N SER A 91 2.08 -26.74 -16.33
CA SER A 91 3.42 -26.74 -15.72
C SER A 91 3.37 -26.78 -14.21
N THR A 92 4.29 -27.51 -13.60
CA THR A 92 4.53 -27.53 -12.15
C THR A 92 5.51 -26.43 -11.70
N GLU A 93 6.07 -25.67 -12.64
CA GLU A 93 6.93 -24.53 -12.30
C GLU A 93 6.13 -23.41 -11.65
N PRO A 94 6.70 -22.76 -10.62
CA PRO A 94 6.03 -21.63 -9.95
C PRO A 94 5.67 -20.53 -10.96
N LEU A 95 4.48 -19.97 -10.80
CA LEU A 95 4.03 -18.79 -11.53
C LEU A 95 3.42 -17.79 -10.56
N TYR A 96 3.90 -16.56 -10.60
CA TYR A 96 3.47 -15.49 -9.71
C TYR A 96 2.94 -14.29 -10.47
N LEU A 97 1.80 -13.78 -10.04
CA LEU A 97 1.31 -12.46 -10.40
C LEU A 97 1.62 -11.52 -9.24
N VAL A 98 2.47 -10.52 -9.46
CA VAL A 98 2.91 -9.59 -8.41
C VAL A 98 2.44 -8.18 -8.76
N ILE A 99 1.68 -7.55 -7.88
CA ILE A 99 1.12 -6.22 -8.11
C ILE A 99 1.71 -5.22 -7.13
N ASN A 100 2.39 -4.20 -7.67
CA ASN A 100 2.80 -3.02 -6.92
C ASN A 100 1.93 -1.83 -7.34
N PRO A 101 0.95 -1.41 -6.54
CA PRO A 101 0.01 -0.37 -6.94
C PRO A 101 0.64 1.03 -7.00
N LYS A 102 1.80 1.25 -6.40
CA LYS A 102 2.44 2.59 -6.32
C LYS A 102 1.43 3.65 -5.86
N LEU A 103 1.39 4.83 -6.51
CA LEU A 103 0.57 5.97 -6.06
C LEU A 103 -0.94 5.79 -6.28
N THR A 104 -1.36 5.35 -7.48
CA THR A 104 -2.77 5.39 -7.88
C THR A 104 -3.36 4.06 -8.27
N GLY A 105 -2.54 3.00 -8.33
CA GLY A 105 -2.99 1.66 -8.61
C GLY A 105 -3.90 1.11 -7.51
N ARG A 106 -4.91 0.33 -7.93
CA ARG A 106 -5.83 -0.36 -7.03
C ARG A 106 -6.47 -1.54 -7.72
N LEU A 107 -6.90 -2.51 -6.93
CA LEU A 107 -7.73 -3.60 -7.39
C LEU A 107 -9.20 -3.30 -7.13
N GLN A 108 -10.08 -3.78 -7.99
CA GLN A 108 -11.53 -3.68 -7.85
C GLN A 108 -12.13 -5.05 -8.14
N LEU A 109 -12.96 -5.55 -7.25
CA LEU A 109 -13.88 -6.64 -7.52
C LEU A 109 -15.16 -6.06 -8.15
N ALA A 110 -15.64 -6.65 -9.22
CA ALA A 110 -16.78 -6.14 -9.96
C ALA A 110 -17.59 -7.29 -10.59
N ALA A 111 -18.90 -7.13 -10.68
CA ALA A 111 -19.75 -8.03 -11.44
C ALA A 111 -19.60 -7.79 -12.96
N PRO A 112 -20.01 -8.74 -13.82
CA PRO A 112 -19.89 -8.61 -15.28
C PRO A 112 -20.55 -7.36 -15.86
N GLY A 113 -21.70 -6.94 -15.29
CA GLY A 113 -22.47 -5.78 -15.74
C GLY A 113 -22.03 -4.44 -15.15
N ASP A 114 -21.09 -4.44 -14.22
CA ASP A 114 -20.65 -3.20 -13.57
C ASP A 114 -19.88 -2.31 -14.53
N LYS A 115 -20.21 -1.01 -14.50
CA LYS A 115 -19.51 0.00 -15.31
C LYS A 115 -18.00 -0.08 -15.09
N ARG A 116 -17.27 -0.20 -16.18
CA ARG A 116 -15.80 -0.22 -16.15
C ARG A 116 -15.26 1.21 -15.99
N HIS A 117 -14.33 1.39 -15.07
CA HIS A 117 -13.62 2.66 -14.91
C HIS A 117 -12.72 2.94 -16.13
N ALA A 118 -12.68 4.18 -16.63
CA ALA A 118 -11.90 4.56 -17.83
C ALA A 118 -10.39 4.30 -17.71
N LYS A 119 -9.87 4.19 -16.50
CA LYS A 119 -8.45 3.88 -16.21
C LYS A 119 -8.24 2.43 -15.76
N THR A 120 -9.13 1.52 -16.16
CA THR A 120 -8.93 0.08 -16.01
C THR A 120 -7.93 -0.39 -17.08
N HIS A 121 -6.83 -0.99 -16.65
CA HIS A 121 -5.74 -1.42 -17.54
C HIS A 121 -5.64 -2.92 -17.72
N VAL A 122 -6.03 -3.69 -16.70
CA VAL A 122 -6.08 -5.16 -16.76
C VAL A 122 -7.38 -5.63 -16.12
N VAL A 123 -8.01 -6.62 -16.75
CA VAL A 123 -9.19 -7.31 -16.20
C VAL A 123 -8.91 -8.80 -16.23
N PHE A 124 -8.97 -9.44 -15.07
CA PHE A 124 -9.00 -10.88 -14.93
C PHE A 124 -10.46 -11.30 -14.79
N ILE A 125 -10.99 -12.00 -15.77
CA ILE A 125 -12.35 -12.55 -15.77
C ILE A 125 -12.26 -13.92 -15.11
N LEU A 126 -12.96 -14.09 -14.00
CA LEU A 126 -12.91 -15.32 -13.21
C LEU A 126 -13.95 -16.34 -13.71
N SER A 127 -13.71 -17.61 -13.42
CA SER A 127 -14.66 -18.70 -13.75
C SER A 127 -16.04 -18.55 -13.10
N SER A 128 -16.14 -17.73 -12.04
CA SER A 128 -17.43 -17.34 -11.45
C SER A 128 -18.21 -16.30 -12.28
N GLY A 129 -17.59 -15.69 -13.29
CA GLY A 129 -18.10 -14.55 -14.03
C GLY A 129 -17.68 -13.20 -13.42
N ASP A 130 -17.27 -13.14 -12.18
CA ASP A 130 -16.78 -11.90 -11.54
C ASP A 130 -15.47 -11.43 -12.18
N HIS A 131 -15.19 -10.14 -12.04
CA HIS A 131 -13.98 -9.52 -12.56
C HIS A 131 -13.08 -9.05 -11.40
N LEU A 132 -11.79 -9.39 -11.47
CA LEU A 132 -10.75 -8.67 -10.73
C LEU A 132 -10.10 -7.67 -11.67
N ARG A 133 -10.28 -6.37 -11.41
CA ARG A 133 -9.84 -5.27 -12.28
C ARG A 133 -8.67 -4.52 -11.65
N TYR A 134 -7.64 -4.24 -12.45
CA TYR A 134 -6.56 -3.32 -12.06
C TYR A 134 -6.81 -1.94 -12.66
N VAL A 135 -6.96 -0.95 -11.79
CA VAL A 135 -7.26 0.44 -12.14
C VAL A 135 -6.10 1.33 -11.70
N ASP A 136 -5.57 2.18 -12.57
CA ASP A 136 -4.46 3.08 -12.23
C ASP A 136 -4.51 4.40 -13.01
N GLN A 137 -4.86 5.49 -12.32
CA GLN A 137 -5.05 6.79 -12.95
C GLN A 137 -3.76 7.34 -13.57
N LYS A 138 -2.63 7.20 -12.87
CA LYS A 138 -1.32 7.74 -13.30
C LYS A 138 -0.46 6.72 -14.02
N ARG A 139 -0.89 5.46 -14.12
CA ARG A 139 -0.14 4.35 -14.73
C ARG A 139 1.27 4.18 -14.16
N MET A 140 1.42 4.42 -12.86
CA MET A 140 2.69 4.29 -12.14
C MET A 140 2.90 2.93 -11.51
N GLY A 141 1.81 2.22 -11.21
CA GLY A 141 1.88 0.88 -10.65
C GLY A 141 2.26 -0.16 -11.70
N GLN A 142 2.64 -1.33 -11.22
CA GLN A 142 3.15 -2.41 -12.05
C GLN A 142 2.46 -3.72 -11.71
N VAL A 143 2.13 -4.48 -12.74
CA VAL A 143 1.55 -5.82 -12.69
C VAL A 143 2.56 -6.76 -13.33
N TYR A 144 3.32 -7.46 -12.52
CA TYR A 144 4.37 -8.37 -12.97
C TYR A 144 3.82 -9.80 -13.10
N LEU A 145 4.24 -10.50 -14.15
CA LEU A 145 4.13 -11.95 -14.25
C LEU A 145 5.55 -12.53 -14.23
N THR A 146 5.84 -13.45 -13.32
CA THR A 146 7.19 -13.97 -13.13
C THR A 146 7.18 -15.40 -12.59
N ARG A 147 8.26 -16.16 -12.87
CA ARG A 147 8.55 -17.45 -12.23
C ARG A 147 9.52 -17.32 -11.06
N ALA A 148 10.19 -16.16 -10.91
CA ALA A 148 11.20 -15.91 -9.89
C ALA A 148 10.98 -14.51 -9.28
N LEU A 149 10.73 -14.45 -7.96
CA LEU A 149 10.38 -13.23 -7.25
C LEU A 149 11.54 -12.23 -7.14
N ASP A 150 12.77 -12.70 -7.17
CA ASP A 150 14.00 -11.88 -7.17
C ASP A 150 14.16 -11.04 -8.45
N ARG A 151 13.45 -11.39 -9.53
CA ARG A 151 13.40 -10.59 -10.76
C ARG A 151 12.47 -9.38 -10.67
N VAL A 152 11.60 -9.33 -9.66
CA VAL A 152 10.70 -8.19 -9.46
C VAL A 152 11.47 -7.03 -8.80
N PRO A 153 11.56 -5.86 -9.46
CA PRO A 153 12.28 -4.71 -8.90
C PRO A 153 11.77 -4.33 -7.49
N ASP A 154 12.69 -3.97 -6.62
CA ASP A 154 12.45 -3.57 -5.22
C ASP A 154 11.87 -4.68 -4.32
N TYR A 155 11.63 -5.92 -4.83
CA TYR A 155 11.03 -6.98 -4.04
C TYR A 155 12.07 -7.70 -3.17
N ALA A 156 13.17 -8.17 -3.74
CA ALA A 156 14.21 -8.93 -3.03
C ALA A 156 14.96 -8.11 -1.97
N GLY A 157 15.13 -6.80 -2.21
CA GLY A 157 15.84 -5.90 -1.30
C GLY A 157 15.02 -5.37 -0.12
N MET A 158 13.76 -5.80 0.03
CA MET A 158 12.94 -5.34 1.15
C MET A 158 13.42 -5.88 2.49
N GLY A 159 13.41 -5.00 3.50
CA GLY A 159 13.58 -5.35 4.90
C GLY A 159 12.43 -6.20 5.45
N PRO A 160 12.43 -6.56 6.74
CA PRO A 160 11.35 -7.32 7.37
C PRO A 160 10.02 -6.55 7.33
N GLU A 161 8.93 -7.28 7.47
CA GLU A 161 7.60 -6.70 7.63
C GLU A 161 7.53 -5.86 8.91
N ALA A 162 6.97 -4.63 8.82
CA ALA A 162 6.91 -3.70 9.95
C ALA A 162 6.18 -4.26 11.18
N LEU A 163 5.23 -5.19 10.98
CA LEU A 163 4.50 -5.85 12.08
C LEU A 163 5.15 -7.15 12.57
N ALA A 164 6.10 -7.73 11.83
CA ALA A 164 6.77 -8.97 12.20
C ALA A 164 8.15 -8.76 12.85
N ILE A 165 8.78 -7.60 12.62
CA ILE A 165 10.10 -7.29 13.17
C ILE A 165 10.07 -7.22 14.70
N SER A 166 11.09 -7.79 15.37
CA SER A 166 11.28 -7.62 16.81
C SER A 166 11.89 -6.26 17.16
N LEU A 167 11.79 -5.85 18.42
CA LEU A 167 12.42 -4.59 18.88
C LEU A 167 13.94 -4.61 18.70
N ASP A 168 14.57 -5.75 18.99
CA ASP A 168 16.03 -5.85 18.88
C ASP A 168 16.48 -5.80 17.43
N GLU A 169 15.80 -6.51 16.53
CA GLU A 169 16.08 -6.40 15.09
C GLU A 169 15.80 -4.99 14.57
N PHE A 170 14.71 -4.33 15.02
CA PHE A 170 14.43 -2.93 14.67
C PHE A 170 15.56 -2.00 15.08
N ARG A 171 16.10 -2.14 16.29
CA ARG A 171 17.26 -1.36 16.79
C ARG A 171 18.52 -1.61 15.96
N GLU A 172 18.83 -2.87 15.68
CA GLU A 172 19.98 -3.29 14.90
C GLU A 172 19.94 -2.70 13.49
N ARG A 173 18.81 -2.86 12.81
CA ARG A 173 18.59 -2.35 11.47
C ARG A 173 18.56 -0.83 11.39
N LEU A 174 18.15 -0.15 12.47
CA LEU A 174 18.13 1.29 12.54
C LEU A 174 19.56 1.87 12.73
N ARG A 175 20.49 1.12 13.32
CA ARG A 175 21.84 1.57 13.69
C ARG A 175 22.66 2.19 12.55
N PRO A 176 22.72 1.62 11.32
CA PRO A 176 23.53 2.17 10.23
C PRO A 176 22.99 3.49 9.65
N PHE A 177 21.71 3.77 9.82
CA PHE A 177 21.10 4.98 9.27
C PHE A 177 21.50 6.23 10.07
N ARG A 178 21.77 7.34 9.36
CA ARG A 178 22.14 8.63 9.97
C ARG A 178 21.22 9.78 9.57
N GLY A 179 20.29 9.53 8.65
CA GLY A 179 19.36 10.52 8.13
C GLY A 179 18.20 10.86 9.08
N GLU A 180 17.26 11.62 8.55
CA GLU A 180 16.01 11.99 9.22
C GLU A 180 15.11 10.79 9.42
N ILE A 181 14.48 10.69 10.58
CA ILE A 181 13.75 9.50 10.99
C ILE A 181 12.55 9.19 10.08
N LYS A 182 11.84 10.20 9.58
CA LYS A 182 10.77 9.98 8.60
C LYS A 182 11.30 9.34 7.32
N GLY A 183 12.40 9.87 6.80
CA GLY A 183 13.04 9.34 5.60
C GLY A 183 13.48 7.88 5.76
N ILE A 184 13.92 7.49 6.97
CA ILE A 184 14.31 6.11 7.28
C ILE A 184 13.09 5.20 7.34
N LEU A 185 12.02 5.59 8.03
CA LEU A 185 10.79 4.81 8.14
C LEU A 185 10.17 4.48 6.78
N THR A 186 10.30 5.39 5.80
CA THR A 186 9.74 5.19 4.45
C THR A 186 10.59 4.35 3.52
N ARG A 187 11.80 3.92 3.95
CA ARG A 187 12.68 3.05 3.19
C ARG A 187 12.26 1.59 3.34
N GLY A 188 11.82 0.98 2.24
CA GLY A 188 11.42 -0.43 2.23
C GLY A 188 12.54 -1.39 2.64
N GLU A 189 13.80 -1.00 2.47
CA GLU A 189 14.98 -1.75 2.91
C GLU A 189 15.17 -1.78 4.44
N PHE A 190 14.68 -0.75 5.15
CA PHE A 190 14.69 -0.72 6.62
C PHE A 190 13.58 -1.61 7.18
N VAL A 191 12.32 -1.25 6.92
CA VAL A 191 11.12 -2.03 7.23
C VAL A 191 10.14 -1.91 6.07
N ALA A 192 9.52 -3.02 5.70
CA ALA A 192 8.60 -3.06 4.58
C ALA A 192 7.19 -2.60 4.97
N GLY A 193 6.51 -1.89 4.06
CA GLY A 193 5.09 -1.56 4.18
C GLY A 193 4.76 -0.13 4.58
N ILE A 194 5.66 0.60 5.26
CA ILE A 194 5.44 1.98 5.68
C ILE A 194 5.69 2.94 4.52
N GLY A 195 4.78 3.89 4.32
CA GLY A 195 4.93 4.97 3.38
C GLY A 195 4.81 6.33 4.02
N ASN A 196 4.54 7.34 3.19
CA ASN A 196 4.52 8.73 3.64
C ASN A 196 3.43 9.02 4.67
N ALA A 197 2.24 8.44 4.47
CA ALA A 197 1.10 8.71 5.33
C ALA A 197 1.29 8.10 6.72
N TYR A 198 1.58 6.80 6.78
CA TYR A 198 1.76 6.16 8.08
C TYR A 198 3.06 6.57 8.78
N ALA A 199 4.09 7.03 8.06
CA ALA A 199 5.25 7.64 8.71
C ALA A 199 4.89 8.93 9.47
N ASP A 200 3.98 9.78 8.93
CA ASP A 200 3.49 10.96 9.65
C ASP A 200 2.73 10.55 10.93
N GLU A 201 1.81 9.59 10.83
CA GLU A 201 1.00 9.09 11.95
C GLU A 201 1.85 8.44 13.04
N ILE A 202 2.79 7.57 12.66
CA ILE A 202 3.72 6.89 13.59
C ILE A 202 4.55 7.92 14.35
N LEU A 203 5.10 8.91 13.66
CA LEU A 203 5.92 9.94 14.30
C LEU A 203 5.11 10.87 15.20
N TRP A 204 3.85 11.16 14.84
CA TRP A 204 2.94 11.89 15.72
C TRP A 204 2.61 11.07 16.98
N ALA A 205 2.33 9.78 16.83
CA ALA A 205 2.08 8.88 17.96
C ALA A 205 3.31 8.79 18.87
N ALA A 206 4.50 8.65 18.29
CA ALA A 206 5.78 8.58 19.00
C ALA A 206 6.24 9.92 19.59
N ARG A 207 5.58 11.04 19.29
CA ARG A 207 5.98 12.40 19.68
C ARG A 207 7.41 12.77 19.19
N LEU A 208 7.77 12.31 18.00
CA LEU A 208 9.07 12.56 17.39
C LEU A 208 8.92 13.51 16.20
N HIS A 209 9.77 14.53 16.16
CA HIS A 209 9.81 15.45 15.01
C HIS A 209 10.30 14.71 13.75
N PRO A 210 9.61 14.81 12.60
CA PRO A 210 9.90 14.00 11.40
C PRO A 210 11.32 14.23 10.83
N TYR A 211 11.89 15.41 11.02
CA TYR A 211 13.25 15.77 10.56
C TYR A 211 14.33 15.56 11.61
N ARG A 212 14.01 14.99 12.76
CA ARG A 212 15.02 14.63 13.75
C ARG A 212 15.92 13.55 13.19
N LYS A 213 17.24 13.72 13.31
CA LYS A 213 18.21 12.74 12.85
C LYS A 213 18.17 11.50 13.76
N ARG A 214 18.31 10.31 13.15
CA ARG A 214 18.36 9.04 13.89
C ARG A 214 19.41 9.06 15.00
N THR A 215 20.58 9.65 14.75
CA THR A 215 21.70 9.74 15.71
C THR A 215 21.41 10.58 16.96
N GLN A 216 20.30 11.32 16.96
CA GLN A 216 19.85 12.16 18.08
C GLN A 216 18.76 11.48 18.91
N LEU A 217 18.29 10.29 18.51
CA LEU A 217 17.27 9.55 19.26
C LEU A 217 17.93 8.81 20.44
N THR A 218 17.28 8.93 21.61
CA THR A 218 17.66 8.14 22.78
C THR A 218 17.18 6.69 22.65
N PRO A 219 17.72 5.74 23.43
CA PRO A 219 17.22 4.36 23.45
C PRO A 219 15.73 4.27 23.74
N GLU A 220 15.21 5.08 24.67
CA GLU A 220 13.80 5.14 25.07
C GLU A 220 12.92 5.66 23.93
N GLU A 221 13.41 6.63 23.16
CA GLU A 221 12.72 7.16 21.99
C GLU A 221 12.65 6.12 20.86
N ILE A 222 13.66 5.28 20.72
CA ILE A 222 13.66 4.17 19.74
C ILE A 222 12.61 3.12 20.14
N VAL A 223 12.52 2.78 21.44
CA VAL A 223 11.45 1.89 21.94
C VAL A 223 10.08 2.47 21.65
N ARG A 224 9.87 3.72 22.04
CA ARG A 224 8.59 4.42 21.81
C ARG A 224 8.22 4.50 20.31
N LEU A 225 9.21 4.70 19.44
CA LEU A 225 9.00 4.71 17.99
C LEU A 225 8.55 3.33 17.49
N TYR A 226 9.18 2.26 17.95
CA TYR A 226 8.81 0.90 17.61
C TYR A 226 7.39 0.55 18.07
N GLU A 227 7.06 0.87 19.32
CA GLU A 227 5.73 0.64 19.88
C GLU A 227 4.66 1.46 19.13
N ALA A 228 4.94 2.73 18.86
CA ALA A 228 4.05 3.60 18.09
C ALA A 228 3.86 3.07 16.66
N MET A 229 4.90 2.57 16.02
CA MET A 229 4.80 1.95 14.69
C MET A 229 3.80 0.78 14.70
N ARG A 230 3.96 -0.15 15.62
CA ARG A 230 3.09 -1.32 15.72
C ARG A 230 1.65 -0.95 16.06
N ALA A 231 1.46 -0.11 17.08
CA ALA A 231 0.12 0.31 17.50
C ALA A 231 -0.63 1.06 16.38
N THR A 232 0.04 2.04 15.75
CA THR A 232 -0.57 2.82 14.65
C THR A 232 -0.96 1.94 13.47
N LEU A 233 -0.11 1.00 13.07
CA LEU A 233 -0.40 0.13 11.93
C LEU A 233 -1.53 -0.87 12.24
N LEU A 234 -1.55 -1.48 13.42
CA LEU A 234 -2.60 -2.40 13.84
C LEU A 234 -3.95 -1.69 13.95
N GLU A 235 -3.99 -0.53 14.61
CA GLU A 235 -5.22 0.27 14.72
C GLU A 235 -5.72 0.70 13.34
N ALA A 236 -4.81 1.09 12.45
CA ALA A 236 -5.17 1.48 11.09
C ALA A 236 -5.74 0.30 10.28
N ILE A 237 -5.22 -0.91 10.42
CA ILE A 237 -5.78 -2.10 9.76
C ILE A 237 -7.24 -2.30 10.17
N GLU A 238 -7.57 -2.19 11.47
CA GLU A 238 -8.94 -2.34 11.96
C GLU A 238 -9.89 -1.27 11.40
N LYS A 239 -9.44 -0.01 11.39
CA LYS A 239 -10.22 1.11 10.83
C LYS A 239 -10.44 0.92 9.33
N VAL A 240 -9.38 0.58 8.59
CA VAL A 240 -9.46 0.32 7.15
C VAL A 240 -10.37 -0.86 6.86
N ARG A 241 -10.32 -1.94 7.66
CA ARG A 241 -11.19 -3.11 7.51
C ARG A 241 -12.66 -2.74 7.66
N THR A 242 -12.98 -1.93 8.66
CA THR A 242 -14.36 -1.46 8.91
C THR A 242 -14.86 -0.55 7.79
N GLU A 243 -14.05 0.41 7.34
CA GLU A 243 -14.47 1.43 6.37
C GLU A 243 -14.41 0.93 4.91
N MET A 244 -13.45 0.06 4.57
CA MET A 244 -13.28 -0.49 3.22
C MET A 244 -14.28 -1.61 2.92
N GLY A 245 -14.51 -2.52 3.87
CA GLY A 245 -15.34 -3.71 3.67
C GLY A 245 -14.90 -4.51 2.43
N GLU A 246 -15.84 -4.84 1.55
CA GLU A 246 -15.58 -5.55 0.29
C GLU A 246 -15.13 -4.61 -0.86
N ALA A 247 -15.21 -3.30 -0.67
CA ALA A 247 -14.89 -2.30 -1.69
C ALA A 247 -13.37 -2.00 -1.76
N ILE A 248 -12.57 -3.01 -2.06
CA ILE A 248 -11.09 -2.99 -2.02
C ILE A 248 -10.42 -1.90 -2.88
N HIS A 249 -11.17 -1.22 -3.71
CA HIS A 249 -10.71 -0.06 -4.49
C HIS A 249 -10.73 1.25 -3.69
N LEU A 250 -11.36 1.28 -2.51
CA LEU A 250 -11.38 2.44 -1.63
C LEU A 250 -10.06 2.57 -0.86
N LYS A 251 -9.80 3.77 -0.35
CA LYS A 251 -8.63 4.11 0.46
C LYS A 251 -9.07 5.00 1.60
N PRO A 252 -9.73 4.45 2.62
CA PRO A 252 -10.18 5.22 3.76
C PRO A 252 -8.98 5.79 4.54
N ARG A 253 -8.98 7.10 4.80
CA ARG A 253 -7.93 7.81 5.55
C ARG A 253 -8.46 8.98 6.36
N GLU A 254 -9.76 9.17 6.42
CA GLU A 254 -10.38 10.24 7.20
C GLU A 254 -10.06 10.13 8.71
N PHE A 255 -9.78 8.92 9.18
CA PHE A 255 -9.39 8.63 10.56
C PHE A 255 -7.97 9.08 10.94
N MET A 256 -7.14 9.49 9.97
CA MET A 256 -5.76 9.91 10.24
C MET A 256 -5.72 11.19 11.10
N ALA A 257 -4.74 11.25 11.99
CA ALA A 257 -4.61 12.32 12.97
C ALA A 257 -3.91 13.57 12.41
N VAL A 258 -2.91 13.38 11.55
CA VAL A 258 -2.09 14.48 11.04
C VAL A 258 -1.89 14.47 9.54
N HIS A 259 -1.84 13.29 8.90
CA HIS A 259 -1.56 13.20 7.46
C HIS A 259 -2.71 13.81 6.65
N MET A 260 -2.37 14.76 5.76
CA MET A 260 -3.32 15.55 4.95
C MET A 260 -4.27 16.44 5.76
N LYS A 261 -3.99 16.69 7.05
CA LYS A 261 -4.79 17.50 7.97
C LYS A 261 -4.19 18.90 8.21
N THR A 262 -3.50 19.45 7.23
CA THR A 262 -2.86 20.78 7.33
C THR A 262 -3.84 21.86 7.75
N GLY A 263 -3.52 22.58 8.82
CA GLY A 263 -4.37 23.64 9.39
C GLY A 263 -5.49 23.16 10.32
N GLU A 264 -5.84 21.87 10.29
CA GLU A 264 -6.80 21.30 11.24
C GLU A 264 -6.20 21.23 12.65
N PRO A 265 -7.01 21.29 13.70
CA PRO A 265 -6.51 21.19 15.07
C PRO A 265 -5.95 19.80 15.36
N CYS A 266 -4.77 19.75 15.96
CA CYS A 266 -4.19 18.49 16.45
C CYS A 266 -5.13 17.82 17.45
N PRO A 267 -5.52 16.55 17.27
CA PRO A 267 -6.47 15.88 18.17
C PRO A 267 -5.96 15.72 19.60
N ARG A 268 -4.63 15.90 19.84
CA ARG A 268 -4.02 15.79 21.17
C ARG A 268 -3.92 17.13 21.91
N CYS A 269 -3.65 18.24 21.20
CA CYS A 269 -3.34 19.52 21.87
C CYS A 269 -4.00 20.75 21.22
N GLY A 270 -4.79 20.61 20.17
CA GLY A 270 -5.47 21.69 19.47
C GLY A 270 -4.60 22.58 18.57
N THR A 271 -3.26 22.46 18.63
CA THR A 271 -2.37 23.24 17.74
C THR A 271 -2.63 22.90 16.29
N PRO A 272 -2.71 23.87 15.36
CA PRO A 272 -2.88 23.57 13.93
C PRO A 272 -1.75 22.69 13.38
N ILE A 273 -2.12 21.66 12.61
CA ILE A 273 -1.17 20.76 11.95
C ILE A 273 -0.38 21.52 10.91
N SER A 274 0.93 21.38 10.99
CA SER A 274 1.89 21.99 10.06
C SER A 274 2.16 21.13 8.86
N LEU A 275 2.45 21.79 7.72
CA LEU A 275 2.90 21.17 6.48
C LEU A 275 4.32 21.64 6.18
N VAL A 276 5.22 20.71 5.84
CA VAL A 276 6.53 21.01 5.28
C VAL A 276 6.79 20.09 4.09
N GLY A 277 7.50 20.62 3.10
CA GLY A 277 7.86 19.89 1.87
C GLY A 277 7.00 20.30 0.68
N ALA A 278 7.43 19.84 -0.50
CA ALA A 278 6.78 20.12 -1.76
C ALA A 278 6.51 18.82 -2.53
N ASN A 279 5.56 18.87 -3.45
CA ASN A 279 5.17 17.76 -4.31
C ASN A 279 4.66 16.54 -3.51
N GLN A 280 5.12 15.34 -3.85
CA GLN A 280 4.65 14.07 -3.28
C GLN A 280 5.33 13.69 -1.94
N ARG A 281 6.25 14.54 -1.43
CA ARG A 281 6.98 14.32 -0.17
C ARG A 281 6.55 15.30 0.92
N ILE A 282 5.27 15.58 0.98
CA ILE A 282 4.69 16.39 2.05
C ILE A 282 4.85 15.69 3.40
N THR A 283 5.06 16.47 4.43
CA THR A 283 5.16 16.00 5.83
C THR A 283 4.20 16.79 6.68
N ASN A 284 3.27 16.10 7.32
CA ASN A 284 2.32 16.70 8.26
C ASN A 284 2.72 16.32 9.69
N PHE A 285 2.73 17.30 10.59
CA PHE A 285 3.08 17.09 11.99
C PHE A 285 2.55 18.20 12.88
N CYS A 286 2.45 17.94 14.19
CA CYS A 286 2.09 18.93 15.18
C CYS A 286 3.36 19.51 15.85
N ARG A 287 3.61 20.81 15.71
CA ARG A 287 4.80 21.46 16.29
C ARG A 287 4.88 21.35 17.80
N THR A 288 3.75 21.36 18.49
CA THR A 288 3.68 21.25 19.96
C THR A 288 3.92 19.80 20.42
N CYS A 289 3.26 18.82 19.80
CA CYS A 289 3.38 17.42 20.21
C CYS A 289 4.69 16.76 19.75
N GLN A 290 5.33 17.30 18.72
CA GLN A 290 6.55 16.77 18.11
C GLN A 290 7.66 17.85 18.10
N PRO A 291 8.13 18.29 19.30
CA PRO A 291 9.14 19.35 19.39
C PRO A 291 10.52 18.90 18.89
N GLY A 292 11.39 19.84 18.57
CA GLY A 292 12.82 19.58 18.36
C GLY A 292 13.32 19.49 16.91
N GLY A 293 12.59 20.05 15.97
CA GLY A 293 13.09 20.28 14.61
C GLY A 293 13.67 21.71 14.51
N LEU A 294 14.95 21.88 14.69
CA LEU A 294 15.61 23.14 14.30
C LEU A 294 15.73 23.17 12.78
N ILE A 295 14.73 23.72 12.09
CA ILE A 295 15.00 24.43 10.86
C ILE A 295 15.61 25.77 11.33
N LYS A 296 16.94 25.86 11.36
CA LYS A 296 17.59 27.16 11.48
C LYS A 296 17.20 27.96 10.23
N GLY A 297 16.37 28.96 10.40
CA GLY A 297 16.03 29.93 9.36
C GLY A 297 14.60 29.90 8.85
N MET A 298 13.59 29.90 9.73
CA MET A 298 12.29 30.53 9.53
C MET A 298 11.84 31.15 10.84
#